data_08239d87fdc55fb8564fbb1204838c56
#
_entry.id   08239d87fdc55fb8564fbb1204838c56
#
_cell.length_a   1.000
_cell.length_b   1.000
_cell.length_c   1.000
_cell.angle_alpha   90.00
_cell.angle_beta   90.00
_cell.angle_gamma   90.00
#
_symmetry.space_group_name_H-M   'P 1'
#
loop_
_entity.id
_entity.type
_entity.pdbx_description
1 polymer ?
#
loop_
_entity_poly.entity_id
_entity_poly.type
_entity_poly.pdbx_seq_one_letter_code
_entity_poly.pdbx_strand_id
1 'polypeptide(L)'
;EVTHVIRGEEWLPSAPLHVLLYRAFGWVDTMPKFAHLPLLLKPDGKGKLSKRDGDRLGFPVFPLEWHDPKTGEVSSGYRESGYLPEAVINFLALLGWNPGTDQEIMSLDELVKLFDITKCSKAGAKFDYVKGLWFNREYILMKDNKELAPAFDKILRENGIEAPMERVEAVVGMMKMKKINFIKELWPLCDFFFIAPEAYDHEDKFVRKNWTETSAADMTELAALLEGLDDFSVEGQKAAVDRWAEETGKKPWNPWRVALVGTGKGPHMYELSAFLGKEETLRRMRKAIDVLK
;
A
#
# COMPACT_ATOMS: atom_id res chain seq x y z
N GLU A 1 7.17 -32.21 -23.87
CA GLU A 1 6.24 -32.21 -25.01
C GLU A 1 5.12 -31.19 -24.74
N VAL A 2 4.82 -30.28 -25.71
CA VAL A 2 3.80 -29.23 -25.51
C VAL A 2 2.42 -29.87 -25.79
N THR A 3 1.53 -29.83 -24.78
CA THR A 3 0.19 -30.38 -24.84
C THR A 3 -0.87 -29.34 -25.23
N HIS A 4 -0.64 -28.08 -24.87
CA HIS A 4 -1.56 -26.97 -25.13
C HIS A 4 -0.79 -25.73 -25.57
N VAL A 5 -1.32 -25.01 -26.55
CA VAL A 5 -0.86 -23.68 -26.97
C VAL A 5 -1.96 -22.67 -26.67
N ILE A 6 -1.70 -21.81 -25.70
CA ILE A 6 -2.62 -20.77 -25.23
C ILE A 6 -2.07 -19.41 -25.70
N ARG A 7 -2.86 -18.63 -26.46
CA ARG A 7 -2.45 -17.37 -27.06
C ARG A 7 -3.62 -16.42 -27.28
N GLY A 8 -3.34 -15.17 -27.59
CA GLY A 8 -4.39 -14.19 -27.89
C GLY A 8 -5.17 -14.52 -29.18
N GLU A 9 -6.41 -14.09 -29.24
CA GLU A 9 -7.32 -14.35 -30.39
C GLU A 9 -6.83 -13.72 -31.69
N GLU A 10 -5.91 -12.75 -31.66
CA GLU A 10 -5.27 -12.20 -32.86
C GLU A 10 -4.50 -13.24 -33.67
N TRP A 11 -4.16 -14.38 -33.08
CA TRP A 11 -3.50 -15.50 -33.73
C TRP A 11 -4.49 -16.51 -34.37
N LEU A 12 -5.80 -16.35 -34.14
CA LEU A 12 -6.81 -17.27 -34.66
C LEU A 12 -6.77 -17.38 -36.17
N PRO A 13 -6.59 -16.29 -36.96
CA PRO A 13 -6.52 -16.41 -38.44
C PRO A 13 -5.36 -17.27 -38.93
N SER A 14 -4.28 -17.40 -38.17
CA SER A 14 -3.11 -18.24 -38.52
C SER A 14 -3.24 -19.70 -38.07
N ALA A 15 -4.25 -20.06 -37.28
CA ALA A 15 -4.41 -21.40 -36.74
C ALA A 15 -4.52 -22.49 -37.85
N PRO A 16 -5.26 -22.30 -38.98
CA PRO A 16 -5.30 -23.27 -40.06
C PRO A 16 -3.92 -23.55 -40.66
N LEU A 17 -3.09 -22.51 -40.79
CA LEU A 17 -1.73 -22.67 -41.32
C LEU A 17 -0.87 -23.53 -40.39
N HIS A 18 -0.97 -23.34 -39.08
CA HIS A 18 -0.25 -24.17 -38.11
C HIS A 18 -0.70 -25.64 -38.18
N VAL A 19 -1.99 -25.91 -38.32
CA VAL A 19 -2.51 -27.28 -38.49
C VAL A 19 -1.96 -27.92 -39.76
N LEU A 20 -1.87 -27.19 -40.88
CA LEU A 20 -1.29 -27.67 -42.12
C LEU A 20 0.21 -27.99 -41.96
N LEU A 21 0.95 -27.19 -41.22
CA LEU A 21 2.36 -27.48 -40.94
C LEU A 21 2.53 -28.78 -40.10
N TYR A 22 1.72 -29.00 -39.08
CA TYR A 22 1.73 -30.25 -38.33
C TYR A 22 1.43 -31.46 -39.20
N ARG A 23 0.48 -31.33 -40.14
CA ARG A 23 0.19 -32.37 -41.13
C ARG A 23 1.36 -32.60 -42.06
N ALA A 24 1.96 -31.55 -42.61
CA ALA A 24 3.09 -31.65 -43.54
C ALA A 24 4.32 -32.30 -42.89
N PHE A 25 4.56 -32.08 -41.60
CA PHE A 25 5.64 -32.72 -40.84
C PHE A 25 5.30 -34.13 -40.34
N GLY A 26 4.07 -34.62 -40.55
CA GLY A 26 3.65 -35.92 -40.01
C GLY A 26 3.45 -35.95 -38.50
N TRP A 27 3.21 -34.80 -37.87
CA TRP A 27 3.09 -34.63 -36.39
C TRP A 27 1.65 -34.48 -35.93
N VAL A 28 0.71 -35.05 -36.64
CA VAL A 28 -0.74 -34.90 -36.34
C VAL A 28 -1.06 -35.47 -34.96
N ASP A 29 -0.47 -36.62 -34.61
CA ASP A 29 -0.75 -37.32 -33.37
C ASP A 29 -0.15 -36.62 -32.15
N THR A 30 0.84 -35.75 -32.33
CA THR A 30 1.49 -34.97 -31.29
C THR A 30 1.10 -33.48 -31.32
N MET A 31 0.16 -33.12 -32.20
CA MET A 31 -0.30 -31.75 -32.32
C MET A 31 -0.98 -31.27 -31.01
N PRO A 32 -0.54 -30.14 -30.46
CA PRO A 32 -1.15 -29.60 -29.23
C PRO A 32 -2.59 -29.14 -29.47
N LYS A 33 -3.35 -29.06 -28.41
CA LYS A 33 -4.64 -28.36 -28.39
C LYS A 33 -4.40 -26.86 -28.41
N PHE A 34 -5.18 -26.12 -29.23
CA PHE A 34 -5.06 -24.66 -29.29
C PHE A 34 -6.21 -24.01 -28.52
N ALA A 35 -5.87 -23.03 -27.69
CA ALA A 35 -6.82 -22.15 -27.01
C ALA A 35 -6.51 -20.69 -27.36
N HIS A 36 -7.53 -19.95 -27.76
CA HIS A 36 -7.41 -18.53 -28.08
C HIS A 36 -8.18 -17.72 -27.05
N LEU A 37 -7.44 -16.90 -26.27
CA LEU A 37 -8.01 -16.02 -25.25
C LEU A 37 -8.41 -14.68 -25.87
N PRO A 38 -9.48 -14.04 -25.38
CA PRO A 38 -9.91 -12.74 -25.86
C PRO A 38 -8.86 -11.66 -25.54
N LEU A 39 -8.97 -10.52 -26.24
CA LEU A 39 -8.08 -9.38 -26.02
C LEU A 39 -8.28 -8.74 -24.65
N LEU A 40 -7.20 -8.23 -24.09
CA LEU A 40 -7.28 -7.25 -23.01
C LEU A 40 -7.60 -5.88 -23.62
N LEU A 41 -8.68 -5.28 -23.15
CA LEU A 41 -9.18 -4.00 -23.60
C LEU A 41 -8.69 -2.85 -22.71
N LYS A 42 -8.60 -1.67 -23.28
CA LYS A 42 -8.35 -0.43 -22.52
C LYS A 42 -9.36 -0.25 -21.39
N PRO A 43 -9.06 0.56 -20.36
CA PRO A 43 -9.99 0.81 -19.25
C PRO A 43 -11.37 1.33 -19.68
N ASP A 44 -11.44 2.08 -20.80
CA ASP A 44 -12.70 2.54 -21.39
C ASP A 44 -13.45 1.46 -22.20
N GLY A 45 -12.84 0.28 -22.35
CA GLY A 45 -13.38 -0.82 -23.14
C GLY A 45 -13.24 -0.65 -24.65
N LYS A 46 -12.58 0.39 -25.13
CA LYS A 46 -12.47 0.71 -26.56
C LYS A 46 -11.10 0.32 -27.14
N GLY A 47 -11.06 -0.83 -27.76
CA GLY A 47 -9.86 -1.33 -28.43
C GLY A 47 -8.86 -2.04 -27.53
N LYS A 48 -7.89 -2.69 -28.16
CA LYS A 48 -6.86 -3.49 -27.50
C LYS A 48 -5.95 -2.63 -26.62
N LEU A 49 -5.67 -3.10 -25.41
CA LEU A 49 -4.66 -2.51 -24.53
C LEU A 49 -3.27 -2.68 -25.15
N SER A 50 -2.51 -1.62 -25.23
CA SER A 50 -1.12 -1.61 -25.69
C SER A 50 -0.16 -1.22 -24.56
N LYS A 51 1.13 -1.54 -24.73
CA LYS A 51 2.19 -1.13 -23.79
C LYS A 51 2.22 0.39 -23.58
N ARG A 52 2.06 1.17 -24.66
CA ARG A 52 2.01 2.65 -24.62
C ARG A 52 0.81 3.20 -23.85
N ASP A 53 -0.28 2.42 -23.75
CA ASP A 53 -1.43 2.84 -22.94
C ASP A 53 -1.10 2.80 -21.45
N GLY A 54 -0.29 1.83 -21.01
CA GLY A 54 0.19 1.76 -19.62
C GLY A 54 0.98 3.00 -19.21
N ASP A 55 1.99 3.35 -20.00
CA ASP A 55 2.82 4.54 -19.72
C ASP A 55 1.98 5.82 -19.72
N ARG A 56 1.07 5.98 -20.69
CA ARG A 56 0.18 7.15 -20.81
C ARG A 56 -0.85 7.24 -19.66
N LEU A 57 -1.34 6.14 -19.15
CA LEU A 57 -2.39 6.07 -18.13
C LEU A 57 -1.82 5.87 -16.73
N GLY A 58 -0.49 5.72 -16.60
CA GLY A 58 0.21 5.67 -15.32
C GLY A 58 0.11 4.33 -14.57
N PHE A 59 -0.06 3.23 -15.29
CA PHE A 59 -0.01 1.89 -14.69
C PHE A 59 1.04 1.00 -15.37
N PRO A 60 1.72 0.11 -14.62
CA PRO A 60 2.75 -0.75 -15.17
C PRO A 60 2.15 -1.83 -16.07
N VAL A 61 2.92 -2.23 -17.10
CA VAL A 61 2.57 -3.32 -18.01
C VAL A 61 3.54 -4.49 -17.88
N PHE A 62 4.77 -4.20 -17.46
CA PHE A 62 5.81 -5.21 -17.27
C PHE A 62 5.88 -5.68 -15.82
N PRO A 63 6.27 -6.94 -15.56
CA PRO A 63 6.53 -7.40 -14.20
C PRO A 63 7.65 -6.62 -13.51
N LEU A 64 8.69 -6.29 -14.27
CA LEU A 64 9.87 -5.52 -13.84
C LEU A 64 10.02 -4.29 -14.73
N GLU A 65 10.72 -3.27 -14.24
CA GLU A 65 11.10 -2.11 -15.03
C GLU A 65 11.85 -2.57 -16.30
N TRP A 66 11.44 -2.01 -17.43
CA TRP A 66 11.99 -2.33 -18.72
C TRP A 66 12.67 -1.13 -19.34
N HIS A 67 13.95 -1.31 -19.70
CA HIS A 67 14.71 -0.33 -20.48
C HIS A 67 14.76 -0.81 -21.93
N ASP A 68 14.17 -0.05 -22.85
CA ASP A 68 14.21 -0.40 -24.27
C ASP A 68 15.65 -0.22 -24.79
N PRO A 69 16.29 -1.29 -25.27
CA PRO A 69 17.68 -1.23 -25.71
C PRO A 69 17.90 -0.42 -27.00
N LYS A 70 16.82 -0.09 -27.72
CA LYS A 70 16.89 0.65 -28.98
C LYS A 70 16.59 2.13 -28.80
N THR A 71 15.60 2.46 -27.98
CA THR A 71 15.14 3.84 -27.80
C THR A 71 15.66 4.47 -26.52
N GLY A 72 16.08 3.66 -25.51
CA GLY A 72 16.44 4.12 -24.18
C GLY A 72 15.23 4.49 -23.32
N GLU A 73 13.99 4.30 -23.83
CA GLU A 73 12.77 4.55 -23.07
C GLU A 73 12.67 3.57 -21.89
N VAL A 74 12.21 4.08 -20.74
CA VAL A 74 12.01 3.31 -19.52
C VAL A 74 10.51 3.16 -19.27
N SER A 75 10.06 1.90 -19.20
CA SER A 75 8.69 1.57 -18.80
C SER A 75 8.68 0.99 -17.38
N SER A 76 7.79 1.50 -16.54
CA SER A 76 7.70 1.06 -15.15
C SER A 76 7.26 -0.40 -15.01
N GLY A 77 7.85 -1.11 -14.03
CA GLY A 77 7.43 -2.45 -13.66
C GLY A 77 6.44 -2.48 -12.49
N TYR A 78 5.69 -3.58 -12.36
CA TYR A 78 4.81 -3.81 -11.21
C TYR A 78 5.60 -3.80 -9.90
N ARG A 79 6.79 -4.46 -9.87
CA ARG A 79 7.64 -4.53 -8.69
C ARG A 79 8.14 -3.15 -8.26
N GLU A 80 8.66 -2.36 -9.18
CA GLU A 80 9.21 -1.02 -8.92
C GLU A 80 8.10 -0.01 -8.58
N SER A 81 6.88 -0.26 -9.09
CA SER A 81 5.69 0.51 -8.70
C SER A 81 5.24 0.21 -7.27
N GLY A 82 5.64 -0.94 -6.70
CA GLY A 82 5.34 -1.35 -5.32
C GLY A 82 4.18 -2.32 -5.18
N TYR A 83 3.79 -2.99 -6.28
CA TYR A 83 2.82 -4.08 -6.22
C TYR A 83 3.42 -5.33 -5.59
N LEU A 84 2.64 -6.01 -4.77
CA LEU A 84 2.97 -7.34 -4.24
C LEU A 84 2.75 -8.40 -5.34
N PRO A 85 3.66 -9.38 -5.48
CA PRO A 85 3.53 -10.41 -6.53
C PRO A 85 2.21 -11.17 -6.48
N GLU A 86 1.74 -11.51 -5.27
CA GLU A 86 0.48 -12.23 -5.07
C GLU A 86 -0.73 -11.40 -5.53
N ALA A 87 -0.70 -10.09 -5.28
CA ALA A 87 -1.74 -9.17 -5.72
C ALA A 87 -1.81 -9.10 -7.26
N VAL A 88 -0.65 -9.01 -7.91
CA VAL A 88 -0.56 -8.99 -9.39
C VAL A 88 -1.07 -10.30 -9.98
N ILE A 89 -0.65 -11.45 -9.44
CA ILE A 89 -1.08 -12.77 -9.92
C ILE A 89 -2.59 -12.89 -9.80
N ASN A 90 -3.16 -12.57 -8.63
CA ASN A 90 -4.60 -12.68 -8.40
C ASN A 90 -5.40 -11.72 -9.30
N PHE A 91 -4.96 -10.47 -9.42
CA PHE A 91 -5.56 -9.49 -10.31
C PHE A 91 -5.56 -9.96 -11.77
N LEU A 92 -4.40 -10.42 -12.27
CA LEU A 92 -4.26 -10.89 -13.65
C LEU A 92 -5.07 -12.17 -13.91
N ALA A 93 -5.18 -13.07 -12.92
CA ALA A 93 -5.96 -14.29 -13.06
C ALA A 93 -7.44 -13.99 -13.33
N LEU A 94 -7.99 -12.94 -12.71
CA LEU A 94 -9.39 -12.54 -12.90
C LEU A 94 -9.63 -11.68 -14.16
N LEU A 95 -8.58 -11.38 -14.94
CA LEU A 95 -8.74 -10.72 -16.22
C LEU A 95 -9.26 -11.70 -17.29
N GLY A 96 -10.58 -11.78 -17.39
CA GLY A 96 -11.24 -12.63 -18.36
C GLY A 96 -11.46 -14.09 -17.91
N TRP A 97 -11.21 -14.39 -16.64
CA TRP A 97 -11.57 -15.66 -16.02
C TRP A 97 -12.33 -15.42 -14.70
N ASN A 98 -13.20 -16.36 -14.31
CA ASN A 98 -13.93 -16.32 -13.05
C ASN A 98 -14.11 -17.74 -12.51
N PRO A 99 -13.88 -17.99 -11.22
CA PRO A 99 -14.05 -19.32 -10.61
C PRO A 99 -15.53 -19.80 -10.57
N GLY A 100 -16.47 -18.89 -10.73
CA GLY A 100 -17.91 -19.15 -10.62
C GLY A 100 -18.46 -18.86 -9.22
N THR A 101 -17.69 -18.14 -8.41
CA THR A 101 -18.06 -17.65 -7.08
C THR A 101 -17.81 -16.15 -6.98
N ASP A 102 -18.26 -15.52 -5.90
CA ASP A 102 -18.00 -14.10 -5.60
C ASP A 102 -16.64 -13.87 -4.92
N GLN A 103 -15.85 -14.93 -4.72
CA GLN A 103 -14.52 -14.83 -4.13
C GLN A 103 -13.57 -14.15 -5.11
N GLU A 104 -12.98 -13.03 -4.69
CA GLU A 104 -12.00 -12.28 -5.50
C GLU A 104 -10.56 -12.46 -4.99
N ILE A 105 -10.36 -12.53 -3.67
CA ILE A 105 -9.02 -12.74 -3.08
C ILE A 105 -8.74 -14.23 -2.99
N MET A 106 -7.72 -14.70 -3.69
CA MET A 106 -7.34 -16.10 -3.79
C MET A 106 -5.83 -16.25 -3.76
N SER A 107 -5.33 -17.15 -2.95
CA SER A 107 -3.93 -17.57 -2.99
C SER A 107 -3.59 -18.24 -4.32
N LEU A 108 -2.30 -18.33 -4.63
CA LEU A 108 -1.85 -19.04 -5.84
C LEU A 108 -2.31 -20.51 -5.84
N ASP A 109 -2.29 -21.16 -4.68
CA ASP A 109 -2.73 -22.56 -4.56
C ASP A 109 -4.24 -22.73 -4.81
N GLU A 110 -5.04 -21.76 -4.37
CA GLU A 110 -6.48 -21.74 -4.67
C GLU A 110 -6.72 -21.47 -6.17
N LEU A 111 -6.00 -20.50 -6.76
CA LEU A 111 -6.06 -20.22 -8.19
C LEU A 111 -5.72 -21.45 -9.02
N VAL A 112 -4.65 -22.18 -8.67
CA VAL A 112 -4.23 -23.41 -9.36
C VAL A 112 -5.30 -24.50 -9.28
N LYS A 113 -5.98 -24.65 -8.14
CA LYS A 113 -7.05 -25.64 -7.95
C LYS A 113 -8.33 -25.29 -8.68
N LEU A 114 -8.66 -24.00 -8.76
CA LEU A 114 -9.93 -23.52 -9.32
C LEU A 114 -9.85 -23.24 -10.82
N PHE A 115 -8.63 -23.01 -11.35
CA PHE A 115 -8.44 -22.61 -12.74
C PHE A 115 -8.93 -23.70 -13.70
N ASP A 116 -9.82 -23.27 -14.59
CA ASP A 116 -10.30 -24.06 -15.71
C ASP A 116 -10.37 -23.15 -16.94
N ILE A 117 -9.59 -23.46 -17.96
CA ILE A 117 -9.53 -22.68 -19.20
C ILE A 117 -10.88 -22.57 -19.92
N THR A 118 -11.77 -23.53 -19.69
CA THR A 118 -13.12 -23.51 -20.30
C THR A 118 -14.02 -22.44 -19.70
N LYS A 119 -13.67 -21.93 -18.51
CA LYS A 119 -14.36 -20.84 -17.83
C LYS A 119 -13.85 -19.46 -18.20
N CYS A 120 -12.84 -19.38 -19.08
CA CYS A 120 -12.40 -18.08 -19.62
C CYS A 120 -13.53 -17.42 -20.42
N SER A 121 -13.68 -16.11 -20.22
CA SER A 121 -14.64 -15.30 -20.96
C SER A 121 -14.37 -15.37 -22.47
N LYS A 122 -15.42 -15.33 -23.26
CA LYS A 122 -15.33 -15.19 -24.72
C LYS A 122 -15.26 -13.73 -25.17
N ALA A 123 -15.58 -12.79 -24.29
CA ALA A 123 -15.51 -11.36 -24.56
C ALA A 123 -14.21 -10.78 -24.02
N GLY A 124 -13.72 -9.71 -24.66
CA GLY A 124 -12.54 -8.99 -24.19
C GLY A 124 -12.70 -8.48 -22.76
N ALA A 125 -11.64 -8.63 -21.96
CA ALA A 125 -11.62 -8.19 -20.57
C ALA A 125 -11.08 -6.76 -20.46
N LYS A 126 -11.82 -5.86 -19.82
CA LYS A 126 -11.34 -4.52 -19.53
C LYS A 126 -10.25 -4.55 -18.48
N PHE A 127 -9.15 -3.88 -18.75
CA PHE A 127 -8.08 -3.72 -17.78
C PHE A 127 -8.41 -2.60 -16.79
N ASP A 128 -8.96 -2.98 -15.64
CA ASP A 128 -9.29 -2.06 -14.56
C ASP A 128 -8.10 -1.90 -13.61
N TYR A 129 -7.26 -0.90 -13.85
CA TYR A 129 -6.09 -0.63 -13.02
C TYR A 129 -6.47 -0.19 -11.59
N VAL A 130 -7.65 0.42 -11.39
CA VAL A 130 -8.15 0.80 -10.07
C VAL A 130 -8.44 -0.46 -9.25
N LYS A 131 -8.97 -1.48 -9.89
CA LYS A 131 -9.15 -2.80 -9.26
C LYS A 131 -7.80 -3.44 -8.94
N GLY A 132 -6.78 -3.24 -9.76
CA GLY A 132 -5.40 -3.65 -9.46
C GLY A 132 -4.84 -3.01 -8.21
N LEU A 133 -5.08 -1.71 -7.99
CA LEU A 133 -4.72 -1.00 -6.75
C LEU A 133 -5.46 -1.56 -5.54
N TRP A 134 -6.76 -1.86 -5.69
CA TRP A 134 -7.55 -2.49 -4.64
C TRP A 134 -6.99 -3.86 -4.24
N PHE A 135 -6.64 -4.72 -5.21
CA PHE A 135 -5.99 -5.99 -4.92
C PHE A 135 -4.71 -5.79 -4.11
N ASN A 136 -3.85 -4.88 -4.53
CA ASN A 136 -2.59 -4.64 -3.82
C ASN A 136 -2.82 -4.22 -2.38
N ARG A 137 -3.80 -3.33 -2.15
CA ARG A 137 -4.19 -2.90 -0.80
C ARG A 137 -4.70 -4.05 0.06
N GLU A 138 -5.58 -4.90 -0.46
CA GLU A 138 -6.10 -6.05 0.30
C GLU A 138 -4.97 -7.01 0.72
N TYR A 139 -4.03 -7.29 -0.19
CA TYR A 139 -2.86 -8.10 0.12
C TYR A 139 -1.93 -7.44 1.15
N ILE A 140 -1.72 -6.12 1.09
CA ILE A 140 -0.98 -5.37 2.14
C ILE A 140 -1.66 -5.55 3.50
N LEU A 141 -2.99 -5.44 3.56
CA LEU A 141 -3.73 -5.59 4.82
C LEU A 141 -3.63 -7.01 5.40
N MET A 142 -3.61 -8.03 4.55
CA MET A 142 -3.54 -9.44 4.94
C MET A 142 -2.14 -9.87 5.42
N LYS A 143 -1.07 -9.27 4.87
CA LYS A 143 0.30 -9.65 5.21
C LYS A 143 0.67 -9.27 6.64
N ASP A 144 1.53 -10.09 7.25
CA ASP A 144 2.14 -9.77 8.53
C ASP A 144 2.99 -8.49 8.43
N ASN A 145 3.00 -7.71 9.52
CA ASN A 145 3.80 -6.49 9.60
C ASN A 145 5.29 -6.79 9.35
N LYS A 146 5.77 -7.92 9.87
CA LYS A 146 7.14 -8.39 9.71
C LYS A 146 7.52 -8.65 8.25
N GLU A 147 6.58 -9.10 7.42
CA GLU A 147 6.81 -9.29 5.99
C GLU A 147 6.87 -7.97 5.21
N LEU A 148 6.13 -6.96 5.67
CA LEU A 148 6.06 -5.64 5.05
C LEU A 148 7.17 -4.70 5.51
N ALA A 149 7.69 -4.90 6.73
CA ALA A 149 8.68 -4.03 7.35
C ALA A 149 9.97 -3.84 6.52
N PRO A 150 10.56 -4.87 5.86
CA PRO A 150 11.74 -4.67 5.01
C PRO A 150 11.51 -3.72 3.84
N ALA A 151 10.32 -3.74 3.25
CA ALA A 151 9.97 -2.82 2.16
C ALA A 151 9.86 -1.37 2.67
N PHE A 152 9.34 -1.17 3.88
CA PHE A 152 9.27 0.13 4.50
C PHE A 152 10.64 0.62 5.02
N ASP A 153 11.48 -0.27 5.56
CA ASP A 153 12.87 0.05 5.97
C ASP A 153 13.69 0.62 4.81
N LYS A 154 13.54 0.04 3.62
CA LYS A 154 14.19 0.58 2.42
C LYS A 154 13.79 2.03 2.17
N ILE A 155 12.50 2.36 2.31
CA ILE A 155 11.99 3.72 2.12
C ILE A 155 12.53 4.66 3.21
N LEU A 156 12.62 4.19 4.46
CA LEU A 156 13.23 4.94 5.54
C LEU A 156 14.69 5.30 5.24
N ARG A 157 15.49 4.33 4.79
CA ARG A 157 16.90 4.54 4.40
C ARG A 157 17.05 5.50 3.23
N GLU A 158 16.17 5.44 2.23
CA GLU A 158 16.11 6.39 1.11
C GLU A 158 15.85 7.83 1.59
N ASN A 159 15.19 8.00 2.75
CA ASN A 159 14.94 9.27 3.43
C ASN A 159 15.97 9.58 4.54
N GLY A 160 17.07 8.84 4.61
CA GLY A 160 18.15 9.07 5.58
C GLY A 160 17.83 8.62 7.01
N ILE A 161 16.82 7.77 7.19
CA ILE A 161 16.41 7.24 8.49
C ILE A 161 16.92 5.81 8.66
N GLU A 162 17.61 5.57 9.77
CA GLU A 162 17.96 4.23 10.26
C GLU A 162 17.18 3.94 11.54
N ALA A 163 16.47 2.82 11.56
CA ALA A 163 15.69 2.40 12.71
C ALA A 163 15.80 0.88 12.95
N PRO A 164 15.76 0.42 14.21
CA PRO A 164 15.64 -1.01 14.49
C PRO A 164 14.41 -1.62 13.82
N MET A 165 14.52 -2.85 13.32
CA MET A 165 13.44 -3.49 12.55
C MET A 165 12.15 -3.62 13.36
N GLU A 166 12.25 -3.83 14.67
CA GLU A 166 11.08 -3.88 15.56
C GLU A 166 10.29 -2.56 15.57
N ARG A 167 10.99 -1.42 15.48
CA ARG A 167 10.32 -0.11 15.36
C ARG A 167 9.66 0.07 14.01
N VAL A 168 10.32 -0.37 12.93
CA VAL A 168 9.76 -0.34 11.57
C VAL A 168 8.48 -1.18 11.49
N GLU A 169 8.54 -2.40 12.02
CA GLU A 169 7.39 -3.31 12.10
C GLU A 169 6.23 -2.73 12.91
N ALA A 170 6.50 -2.10 14.05
CA ALA A 170 5.48 -1.45 14.87
C ALA A 170 4.80 -0.29 14.12
N VAL A 171 5.55 0.55 13.39
CA VAL A 171 4.98 1.64 12.58
C VAL A 171 4.12 1.10 11.45
N VAL A 172 4.58 0.06 10.74
CA VAL A 172 3.77 -0.62 9.72
C VAL A 172 2.46 -1.12 10.33
N GLY A 173 2.51 -1.76 11.51
CA GLY A 173 1.33 -2.25 12.22
C GLY A 173 0.32 -1.15 12.55
N MET A 174 0.78 -0.02 13.07
CA MET A 174 -0.08 1.12 13.41
C MET A 174 -0.65 1.83 12.18
N MET A 175 0.04 1.77 11.03
CA MET A 175 -0.26 2.64 9.89
C MET A 175 -0.80 1.94 8.66
N LYS A 176 -0.60 0.62 8.47
CA LYS A 176 -1.07 -0.11 7.28
C LYS A 176 -2.60 -0.09 7.09
N MET A 177 -3.36 0.11 8.18
CA MET A 177 -4.82 0.24 8.12
C MET A 177 -5.28 1.58 7.53
N LYS A 178 -4.37 2.55 7.34
CA LYS A 178 -4.67 3.76 6.57
C LYS A 178 -4.93 3.39 5.12
N LYS A 179 -5.69 4.23 4.42
CA LYS A 179 -6.05 3.98 3.01
C LYS A 179 -4.82 4.19 2.11
N ILE A 180 -3.95 3.18 2.04
CA ILE A 180 -2.78 3.13 1.17
C ILE A 180 -2.94 2.04 0.12
N ASN A 181 -2.37 2.23 -1.06
CA ASN A 181 -2.29 1.22 -2.11
C ASN A 181 -0.88 0.61 -2.19
N PHE A 182 0.13 1.33 -1.70
CA PHE A 182 1.53 0.92 -1.73
C PHE A 182 2.22 1.25 -0.40
N ILE A 183 3.18 0.43 0.01
CA ILE A 183 3.96 0.65 1.25
C ILE A 183 4.69 2.00 1.23
N LYS A 184 5.14 2.47 0.07
CA LYS A 184 5.79 3.78 -0.06
C LYS A 184 4.89 4.96 0.34
N GLU A 185 3.57 4.79 0.27
CA GLU A 185 2.60 5.81 0.70
C GLU A 185 2.52 5.97 2.22
N LEU A 186 3.13 5.05 2.99
CA LEU A 186 3.22 5.19 4.45
C LEU A 186 4.10 6.37 4.85
N TRP A 187 5.24 6.59 4.17
CA TRP A 187 6.21 7.59 4.58
C TRP A 187 5.60 8.98 4.84
N PRO A 188 4.90 9.61 3.88
CA PRO A 188 4.29 10.92 4.11
C PRO A 188 3.14 10.93 5.12
N LEU A 189 2.72 9.76 5.59
CA LEU A 189 1.66 9.60 6.58
C LEU A 189 2.21 9.33 7.98
N CYS A 190 3.51 9.02 8.11
CA CYS A 190 4.09 8.52 9.35
C CYS A 190 5.54 8.99 9.62
N ASP A 191 6.04 9.96 8.88
CA ASP A 191 7.37 10.58 9.05
C ASP A 191 7.61 11.07 10.49
N PHE A 192 6.55 11.56 11.14
CA PHE A 192 6.58 12.04 12.53
C PHE A 192 6.96 10.97 13.57
N PHE A 193 6.91 9.69 13.26
CA PHE A 193 7.43 8.65 14.15
C PHE A 193 8.95 8.71 14.28
N PHE A 194 9.63 9.21 13.26
CA PHE A 194 11.08 9.23 13.16
C PHE A 194 11.65 10.65 13.20
N ILE A 195 10.89 11.63 12.70
CA ILE A 195 11.31 13.04 12.62
C ILE A 195 10.37 13.88 13.48
N ALA A 196 10.93 14.62 14.44
CA ALA A 196 10.17 15.60 15.21
C ALA A 196 9.79 16.80 14.35
N PRO A 197 8.66 17.48 14.58
CA PRO A 197 8.35 18.72 13.90
C PRO A 197 9.47 19.75 14.10
N GLU A 198 10.04 20.26 13.00
CA GLU A 198 11.04 21.32 13.05
C GLU A 198 10.41 22.67 13.38
N ALA A 199 9.25 22.92 12.76
CA ALA A 199 8.43 24.10 12.99
C ALA A 199 6.95 23.70 13.04
N TYR A 200 6.12 24.60 13.55
CA TYR A 200 4.66 24.45 13.55
C TYR A 200 4.08 25.47 12.60
N ASP A 201 3.31 25.00 11.63
CA ASP A 201 2.64 25.88 10.67
C ASP A 201 1.37 26.49 11.31
N HIS A 202 1.47 27.75 11.67
CA HIS A 202 0.35 28.52 12.25
C HIS A 202 -0.81 28.71 11.26
N GLU A 203 -0.58 28.59 9.95
CA GLU A 203 -1.62 28.68 8.94
C GLU A 203 -2.29 27.32 8.68
N ASP A 204 -1.69 26.20 9.15
CA ASP A 204 -2.33 24.89 9.05
C ASP A 204 -3.66 24.89 9.79
N LYS A 205 -4.72 24.48 9.09
CA LYS A 205 -6.08 24.49 9.62
C LYS A 205 -6.24 23.66 10.90
N PHE A 206 -5.51 22.55 11.02
CA PHE A 206 -5.59 21.69 12.20
C PHE A 206 -4.90 22.35 13.38
N VAL A 207 -3.69 22.90 13.20
CA VAL A 207 -2.94 23.62 14.23
C VAL A 207 -3.76 24.79 14.74
N ARG A 208 -4.19 25.69 13.86
CA ARG A 208 -4.96 26.89 14.23
C ARG A 208 -6.27 26.58 14.96
N LYS A 209 -6.94 25.49 14.59
CA LYS A 209 -8.20 25.07 15.24
C LYS A 209 -7.98 24.47 16.62
N ASN A 210 -6.86 23.77 16.83
CA ASN A 210 -6.66 22.92 18.00
C ASN A 210 -5.57 23.42 18.96
N TRP A 211 -4.84 24.47 18.58
CA TRP A 211 -3.94 25.17 19.51
C TRP A 211 -4.52 26.53 19.83
N THR A 212 -5.12 26.66 20.99
CA THR A 212 -5.82 27.87 21.50
C THR A 212 -4.98 28.57 22.54
N GLU A 213 -5.42 29.73 23.03
CA GLU A 213 -4.75 30.51 24.09
C GLU A 213 -4.47 29.71 25.36
N THR A 214 -5.31 28.71 25.68
CA THR A 214 -5.12 27.85 26.87
C THR A 214 -4.23 26.65 26.61
N SER A 215 -3.97 26.31 25.36
CA SER A 215 -3.30 25.04 25.00
C SER A 215 -1.90 24.93 25.55
N ALA A 216 -1.13 26.01 25.60
CA ALA A 216 0.21 26.01 26.17
C ALA A 216 0.20 25.67 27.69
N ALA A 217 -0.76 26.24 28.43
CA ALA A 217 -0.93 25.94 29.87
C ALA A 217 -1.40 24.49 30.07
N ASP A 218 -2.41 24.04 29.31
CA ASP A 218 -2.94 22.67 29.38
C ASP A 218 -1.86 21.64 29.07
N MET A 219 -1.04 21.90 28.05
CA MET A 219 0.07 21.01 27.66
C MET A 219 1.22 21.03 28.68
N THR A 220 1.41 22.13 29.39
CA THR A 220 2.38 22.19 30.52
C THR A 220 1.94 21.29 31.66
N GLU A 221 0.66 21.33 32.03
CA GLU A 221 0.10 20.46 33.08
C GLU A 221 0.15 18.98 32.64
N LEU A 222 -0.25 18.69 31.38
CA LEU A 222 -0.17 17.34 30.85
C LEU A 222 1.26 16.81 30.80
N ALA A 223 2.23 17.65 30.43
CA ALA A 223 3.63 17.25 30.41
C ALA A 223 4.14 16.90 31.80
N ALA A 224 3.76 17.68 32.82
CA ALA A 224 4.10 17.40 34.23
C ALA A 224 3.45 16.07 34.70
N LEU A 225 2.20 15.81 34.33
CA LEU A 225 1.53 14.54 34.63
C LEU A 225 2.30 13.37 34.00
N LEU A 226 2.59 13.45 32.68
CA LEU A 226 3.31 12.41 31.96
C LEU A 226 4.74 12.19 32.47
N GLU A 227 5.43 13.24 32.91
CA GLU A 227 6.77 13.17 33.52
C GLU A 227 6.76 12.35 34.81
N GLY A 228 5.71 12.50 35.61
CA GLY A 228 5.52 11.79 36.88
C GLY A 228 5.08 10.33 36.76
N LEU A 229 4.76 9.83 35.55
CA LEU A 229 4.32 8.43 35.37
C LEU A 229 5.49 7.46 35.50
N ASP A 230 5.34 6.44 36.34
CA ASP A 230 6.25 5.29 36.40
C ASP A 230 5.99 4.33 35.22
N ASP A 231 4.70 4.09 34.89
CA ASP A 231 4.28 3.29 33.74
C ASP A 231 3.93 4.19 32.56
N PHE A 232 4.81 4.21 31.56
CA PHE A 232 4.62 4.96 30.30
C PHE A 232 4.06 4.10 29.15
N SER A 233 3.47 2.94 29.48
CA SER A 233 2.72 2.13 28.50
C SER A 233 1.46 2.85 28.01
N VAL A 234 0.82 2.31 26.97
CA VAL A 234 -0.48 2.81 26.46
C VAL A 234 -1.52 2.83 27.60
N GLU A 235 -1.58 1.77 28.38
CA GLU A 235 -2.52 1.57 29.48
C GLU A 235 -2.24 2.54 30.63
N GLY A 236 -0.98 2.70 31.03
CA GLY A 236 -0.58 3.62 32.08
C GLY A 236 -0.88 5.07 31.74
N GLN A 237 -0.52 5.50 30.53
CA GLN A 237 -0.84 6.84 30.03
C GLN A 237 -2.35 7.07 29.97
N LYS A 238 -3.09 6.09 29.40
CA LYS A 238 -4.54 6.20 29.27
C LYS A 238 -5.21 6.38 30.62
N ALA A 239 -4.88 5.55 31.60
CA ALA A 239 -5.45 5.62 32.95
C ALA A 239 -5.20 6.98 33.64
N ALA A 240 -3.99 7.54 33.47
CA ALA A 240 -3.63 8.81 34.08
C ALA A 240 -4.25 10.02 33.37
N VAL A 241 -4.14 10.05 32.02
CA VAL A 241 -4.61 11.19 31.22
C VAL A 241 -6.13 11.26 31.16
N ASP A 242 -6.83 10.12 31.04
CA ASP A 242 -8.29 10.10 31.03
C ASP A 242 -8.83 10.61 32.38
N ARG A 243 -8.25 10.16 33.51
CA ARG A 243 -8.62 10.67 34.87
C ARG A 243 -8.38 12.17 34.98
N TRP A 244 -7.20 12.64 34.59
CA TRP A 244 -6.87 14.06 34.61
C TRP A 244 -7.83 14.89 33.76
N ALA A 245 -8.19 14.39 32.56
CA ALA A 245 -9.12 15.04 31.68
C ALA A 245 -10.54 15.12 32.25
N GLU A 246 -11.01 14.05 32.94
CA GLU A 246 -12.31 14.03 33.64
C GLU A 246 -12.32 15.00 34.80
N GLU A 247 -11.28 15.02 35.65
CA GLU A 247 -11.19 15.90 36.84
C GLU A 247 -11.09 17.36 36.47
N THR A 248 -10.41 17.71 35.38
CA THR A 248 -10.20 19.10 34.94
C THR A 248 -11.19 19.59 33.90
N GLY A 249 -11.94 18.70 33.27
CA GLY A 249 -12.81 19.00 32.11
C GLY A 249 -12.04 19.34 30.82
N LYS A 250 -10.73 19.16 30.79
CA LYS A 250 -9.86 19.49 29.65
C LYS A 250 -9.90 18.41 28.56
N LYS A 251 -9.61 18.79 27.31
CA LYS A 251 -9.59 17.91 26.15
C LYS A 251 -8.20 17.91 25.49
N PRO A 252 -7.24 17.14 26.01
CA PRO A 252 -5.84 17.27 25.62
C PRO A 252 -5.49 16.71 24.24
N TRP A 253 -6.26 15.76 23.70
CA TRP A 253 -5.84 14.90 22.58
C TRP A 253 -5.41 15.66 21.32
N ASN A 254 -6.15 16.69 20.92
CA ASN A 254 -5.80 17.47 19.73
C ASN A 254 -4.62 18.43 19.95
N PRO A 255 -4.56 19.24 21.03
CA PRO A 255 -3.36 20.02 21.34
C PRO A 255 -2.12 19.15 21.52
N TRP A 256 -2.25 17.99 22.16
CA TRP A 256 -1.17 17.03 22.31
C TRP A 256 -0.68 16.50 20.94
N ARG A 257 -1.61 16.22 20.02
CA ARG A 257 -1.27 15.86 18.62
C ARG A 257 -0.54 16.99 17.90
N VAL A 258 -0.99 18.24 18.06
CA VAL A 258 -0.26 19.39 17.51
C VAL A 258 1.18 19.38 18.05
N ALA A 259 1.36 19.21 19.35
CA ALA A 259 2.68 19.22 19.98
C ALA A 259 3.59 18.09 19.45
N LEU A 260 3.09 16.87 19.27
CA LEU A 260 3.92 15.73 18.89
C LEU A 260 4.14 15.61 17.37
N VAL A 261 3.17 16.04 16.56
CA VAL A 261 3.13 15.77 15.12
C VAL A 261 3.13 17.05 14.26
N GLY A 262 2.63 18.15 14.79
CA GLY A 262 2.45 19.39 14.03
C GLY A 262 1.27 19.38 13.06
N THR A 263 0.56 18.26 12.91
CA THR A 263 -0.58 18.08 12.00
C THR A 263 -1.63 17.15 12.58
N GLY A 264 -2.78 16.99 11.87
CA GLY A 264 -3.84 16.08 12.30
C GLY A 264 -3.62 14.58 11.99
N LYS A 265 -2.42 14.19 11.55
CA LYS A 265 -2.10 12.81 11.17
C LYS A 265 -1.78 11.91 12.37
N GLY A 266 -1.76 10.61 12.14
CA GLY A 266 -1.22 9.63 13.09
C GLY A 266 -2.27 8.71 13.73
N PRO A 267 -1.79 7.77 14.57
CA PRO A 267 -2.61 6.84 15.34
C PRO A 267 -3.19 7.52 16.58
N HIS A 268 -3.73 6.75 17.51
CA HIS A 268 -4.17 7.29 18.81
C HIS A 268 -2.99 7.87 19.60
N MET A 269 -3.23 8.92 20.39
CA MET A 269 -2.16 9.66 21.07
C MET A 269 -1.37 8.81 22.05
N TYR A 270 -2.02 7.89 22.74
CA TYR A 270 -1.35 6.98 23.69
C TYR A 270 -0.38 6.03 22.97
N GLU A 271 -0.79 5.49 21.79
CA GLU A 271 0.07 4.63 20.96
C GLU A 271 1.29 5.40 20.44
N LEU A 272 1.07 6.61 19.94
CA LEU A 272 2.15 7.47 19.44
C LEU A 272 3.13 7.84 20.56
N SER A 273 2.62 8.31 21.67
CA SER A 273 3.43 8.73 22.82
C SER A 273 4.23 7.56 23.41
N ALA A 274 3.60 6.39 23.59
CA ALA A 274 4.29 5.19 24.06
C ALA A 274 5.40 4.76 23.08
N PHE A 275 5.13 4.82 21.76
CA PHE A 275 6.13 4.52 20.74
C PHE A 275 7.32 5.49 20.74
N LEU A 276 7.07 6.78 20.89
CA LEU A 276 8.13 7.80 20.98
C LEU A 276 8.96 7.64 22.25
N GLY A 277 8.34 7.15 23.32
CA GLY A 277 8.92 7.09 24.64
C GLY A 277 8.77 8.42 25.41
N LYS A 278 8.97 8.34 26.73
CA LYS A 278 8.73 9.44 27.65
C LYS A 278 9.59 10.68 27.34
N GLU A 279 10.88 10.47 27.15
CA GLU A 279 11.83 11.55 26.88
C GLU A 279 11.50 12.35 25.61
N GLU A 280 11.31 11.66 24.49
CA GLU A 280 11.01 12.29 23.21
C GLU A 280 9.62 12.95 23.21
N THR A 281 8.64 12.33 23.85
CA THR A 281 7.31 12.91 24.01
C THR A 281 7.38 14.25 24.75
N LEU A 282 8.05 14.28 25.91
CA LEU A 282 8.21 15.50 26.70
C LEU A 282 9.03 16.57 25.97
N ARG A 283 10.09 16.16 25.26
CA ARG A 283 10.90 17.07 24.46
C ARG A 283 10.07 17.78 23.39
N ARG A 284 9.24 17.05 22.64
CA ARG A 284 8.33 17.62 21.62
C ARG A 284 7.28 18.53 22.24
N MET A 285 6.68 18.12 23.35
CA MET A 285 5.69 18.94 24.06
C MET A 285 6.27 20.27 24.52
N ARG A 286 7.45 20.26 25.16
CA ARG A 286 8.14 21.47 25.61
C ARG A 286 8.48 22.40 24.44
N LYS A 287 8.99 21.83 23.32
CA LYS A 287 9.25 22.62 22.10
C LYS A 287 7.98 23.30 21.59
N ALA A 288 6.87 22.58 21.50
CA ALA A 288 5.59 23.14 21.03
C ALA A 288 5.08 24.25 21.94
N ILE A 289 5.15 24.06 23.26
CA ILE A 289 4.77 25.06 24.26
C ILE A 289 5.61 26.35 24.08
N ASP A 290 6.90 26.23 23.81
CA ASP A 290 7.78 27.38 23.65
C ASP A 290 7.56 28.14 22.32
N VAL A 291 7.27 27.42 21.26
CA VAL A 291 7.13 28.01 19.90
C VAL A 291 5.73 28.55 19.64
N LEU A 292 4.69 27.89 20.20
CA LEU A 292 3.29 28.20 19.93
C LEU A 292 2.62 29.05 21.04
N LYS A 293 3.43 29.75 21.86
CA LYS A 293 2.94 30.66 22.92
C LYS A 293 2.04 31.74 22.36
#